data_8506eb8f8e2b24f39a9ca51c8fe84d35
#
_entry.id   8506eb8f8e2b24f39a9ca51c8fe84d35
#
_cell.length_a   1.000
_cell.length_b   1.000
_cell.length_c   1.000
_cell.angle_alpha   90.00
_cell.angle_beta   90.00
_cell.angle_gamma   90.00
#
_symmetry.space_group_name_H-M   'P 1'
#
loop_
_entity.id
_entity.type
_entity.pdbx_description
1 polymer ?
#
loop_
_entity_poly.entity_id
_entity_poly.type
_entity_poly.pdbx_seq_one_letter_code
_entity_poly.pdbx_strand_id
1 'polypeptide(L)'
;MCTFIFRLLCGKSSQKLFLKMKHIIDFTREACYNVMAQEVCCMSSFCYHVGQRIKKYRKSRGYTIEQFSAMIGKSKATVSKYENGTIVIDIETLYAISQKLDIDLKCFLDYQPAEPRTEPVLPKNFYFNQPRAYMYYFDGRIRRIVRSLLCFSPSAAGGSVDVMLYVGVEDFANPDHCQHMFTGEMKAYDTITHMVLNNQINDAEKMYICMLNPMQTRTPAIGLLSGIGSSPFFAPIAVKTLISKEPLEESDRLLNTIKLDKDDYHLLKYYNMMVVNRPAALFLE
;
A
#
# COMPACT_ATOMS: atom_id res chain seq x y z
N MET A 1 30.13 48.23 7.14
CA MET A 1 30.19 49.70 7.40
C MET A 1 28.79 50.33 7.45
N CYS A 2 27.79 49.87 6.69
CA CYS A 2 26.41 50.40 6.79
C CYS A 2 25.66 50.10 8.09
N THR A 3 26.02 49.05 8.80
CA THR A 3 25.34 48.66 10.06
C THR A 3 25.70 49.49 11.28
N PHE A 4 26.83 50.23 11.23
CA PHE A 4 27.31 51.06 12.33
C PHE A 4 26.73 52.48 12.30
N ILE A 5 26.40 53.01 11.14
CA ILE A 5 25.84 54.38 10.96
C ILE A 5 24.35 54.39 11.34
N PHE A 6 23.63 53.29 11.17
CA PHE A 6 22.20 53.20 11.48
C PHE A 6 21.88 53.13 13.00
N ARG A 7 22.93 52.80 13.79
CA ARG A 7 22.77 52.68 15.27
C ARG A 7 22.74 53.99 16.01
N LEU A 8 23.18 55.10 15.36
CA LEU A 8 23.32 56.43 15.99
C LEU A 8 22.17 57.38 15.68
N LEU A 9 21.31 57.10 14.70
CA LEU A 9 20.29 58.02 14.24
C LEU A 9 18.83 57.62 14.51
N CYS A 10 18.55 56.44 15.02
CA CYS A 10 17.19 55.94 15.28
C CYS A 10 16.97 55.75 16.76
N GLY A 11 15.96 56.43 17.31
CA GLY A 11 15.52 56.30 18.71
C GLY A 11 15.02 54.87 19.04
N LYS A 12 14.96 54.52 20.32
CA LYS A 12 14.59 53.19 20.83
C LYS A 12 13.32 52.51 20.23
N SER A 13 12.42 53.31 19.63
CA SER A 13 11.22 52.85 18.96
C SER A 13 11.49 52.21 17.60
N SER A 14 12.43 52.76 16.82
CA SER A 14 12.81 52.27 15.50
C SER A 14 13.65 50.97 15.58
N GLN A 15 14.40 50.80 16.67
CA GLN A 15 15.15 49.55 16.90
C GLN A 15 14.23 48.36 17.17
N LYS A 16 13.14 48.56 17.89
CA LYS A 16 12.11 47.51 18.09
C LYS A 16 11.36 47.16 16.82
N LEU A 17 11.13 48.13 15.94
CA LEU A 17 10.51 47.87 14.63
C LEU A 17 11.44 47.11 13.69
N PHE A 18 12.72 47.44 13.67
CA PHE A 18 13.71 46.76 12.88
C PHE A 18 13.95 45.32 13.32
N LEU A 19 13.95 45.04 14.63
CA LEU A 19 14.03 43.69 15.19
C LEU A 19 12.77 42.87 14.86
N LYS A 20 11.57 43.49 14.91
CA LYS A 20 10.35 42.80 14.46
C LYS A 20 10.34 42.50 12.96
N MET A 21 10.78 43.45 12.14
CA MET A 21 10.88 43.21 10.68
C MET A 21 11.93 42.12 10.36
N LYS A 22 13.05 42.10 11.04
CA LYS A 22 14.06 41.04 10.87
C LYS A 22 13.49 39.68 11.25
N HIS A 23 12.76 39.57 12.36
CA HIS A 23 12.09 38.33 12.78
C HIS A 23 11.02 37.87 11.78
N ILE A 24 10.27 38.78 11.15
CA ILE A 24 9.29 38.47 10.12
C ILE A 24 9.99 37.98 8.84
N ILE A 25 11.07 38.64 8.44
CA ILE A 25 11.86 38.26 7.25
C ILE A 25 12.54 36.90 7.45
N ASP A 26 13.10 36.63 8.61
CA ASP A 26 13.71 35.33 8.93
C ASP A 26 12.63 34.23 8.97
N PHE A 27 11.46 34.49 9.56
CA PHE A 27 10.32 33.55 9.59
C PHE A 27 9.75 33.25 8.20
N THR A 28 9.61 34.27 7.33
CA THR A 28 9.15 34.05 5.95
C THR A 28 10.19 33.33 5.10
N ARG A 29 11.47 33.57 5.33
CA ARG A 29 12.57 32.88 4.65
C ARG A 29 12.64 31.41 5.06
N GLU A 30 12.48 31.10 6.33
CA GLU A 30 12.44 29.73 6.85
C GLU A 30 11.18 28.98 6.35
N ALA A 31 10.02 29.68 6.32
CA ALA A 31 8.81 29.12 5.75
C ALA A 31 8.93 28.82 4.25
N CYS A 32 9.51 29.76 3.46
CA CYS A 32 9.80 29.53 2.04
C CYS A 32 10.79 28.38 1.82
N TYR A 33 11.84 28.27 2.67
CA TYR A 33 12.81 27.17 2.57
C TYR A 33 12.17 25.81 2.88
N ASN A 34 11.31 25.76 3.90
CA ASN A 34 10.58 24.54 4.26
C ASN A 34 9.57 24.11 3.19
N VAL A 35 8.87 25.05 2.55
CA VAL A 35 7.95 24.76 1.43
C VAL A 35 8.74 24.24 0.22
N MET A 36 9.85 24.90 -0.15
CA MET A 36 10.69 24.44 -1.27
C MET A 36 11.37 23.09 -0.97
N ALA A 37 11.82 22.85 0.26
CA ALA A 37 12.39 21.57 0.65
C ALA A 37 11.35 20.45 0.62
N GLN A 38 10.11 20.75 0.99
CA GLN A 38 8.98 19.81 0.97
C GLN A 38 8.53 19.47 -0.45
N GLU A 39 8.52 20.46 -1.37
CA GLU A 39 8.26 20.24 -2.80
C GLU A 39 9.34 19.40 -3.48
N VAL A 40 10.62 19.65 -3.20
CA VAL A 40 11.74 18.87 -3.74
C VAL A 40 11.73 17.44 -3.21
N CYS A 41 11.40 17.24 -1.94
CA CYS A 41 11.27 15.91 -1.34
C CYS A 41 10.09 15.15 -1.96
N CYS A 42 8.95 15.81 -2.19
CA CYS A 42 7.78 15.22 -2.83
C CYS A 42 8.05 14.83 -4.29
N MET A 43 8.75 15.66 -5.06
CA MET A 43 9.15 15.34 -6.44
C MET A 43 10.10 14.16 -6.51
N SER A 44 11.07 14.04 -5.59
CA SER A 44 11.98 12.89 -5.56
C SER A 44 11.27 11.58 -5.23
N SER A 45 10.30 11.62 -4.32
CA SER A 45 9.51 10.44 -3.95
C SER A 45 8.55 10.00 -5.08
N PHE A 46 7.98 10.94 -5.83
CA PHE A 46 7.17 10.65 -7.01
C PHE A 46 7.99 9.98 -8.12
N CYS A 47 9.18 10.54 -8.44
CA CYS A 47 10.07 9.96 -9.46
C CYS A 47 10.50 8.54 -9.06
N TYR A 48 10.81 8.32 -7.79
CA TYR A 48 11.12 6.99 -7.27
C TYR A 48 9.95 6.02 -7.44
N HIS A 49 8.74 6.44 -7.07
CA HIS A 49 7.52 5.63 -7.22
C HIS A 49 7.28 5.21 -8.68
N VAL A 50 7.31 6.16 -9.61
CA VAL A 50 7.17 5.87 -11.05
C VAL A 50 8.26 4.90 -11.52
N GLY A 51 9.50 5.13 -11.11
CA GLY A 51 10.63 4.26 -11.46
C GLY A 51 10.45 2.82 -10.96
N GLN A 52 10.01 2.64 -9.72
CA GLN A 52 9.75 1.31 -9.16
C GLN A 52 8.61 0.58 -9.89
N ARG A 53 7.56 1.30 -10.29
CA ARG A 53 6.47 0.73 -11.11
C ARG A 53 6.98 0.28 -12.48
N ILE A 54 7.80 1.09 -13.16
CA ILE A 54 8.43 0.70 -14.43
C ILE A 54 9.24 -0.59 -14.24
N LYS A 55 10.08 -0.66 -13.22
CA LYS A 55 10.87 -1.85 -12.89
C LYS A 55 10.02 -3.08 -12.64
N LYS A 56 8.93 -2.92 -11.88
CA LYS A 56 7.98 -3.99 -11.58
C LYS A 56 7.33 -4.53 -12.87
N TYR A 57 6.79 -3.65 -13.70
CA TYR A 57 6.12 -4.04 -14.93
C TYR A 57 7.08 -4.63 -15.96
N ARG A 58 8.29 -4.09 -16.10
CA ARG A 58 9.34 -4.69 -16.94
C ARG A 58 9.62 -6.14 -16.52
N LYS A 59 9.81 -6.38 -15.21
CA LYS A 59 10.07 -7.71 -14.67
C LYS A 59 8.87 -8.65 -14.88
N SER A 60 7.66 -8.19 -14.67
CA SER A 60 6.44 -9.01 -14.87
C SER A 60 6.25 -9.43 -16.33
N ARG A 61 6.75 -8.63 -17.28
CA ARG A 61 6.78 -9.00 -18.71
C ARG A 61 8.01 -9.84 -19.10
N GLY A 62 8.88 -10.20 -18.15
CA GLY A 62 10.06 -11.01 -18.38
C GLY A 62 11.24 -10.31 -19.08
N TYR A 63 11.19 -8.97 -19.24
CA TYR A 63 12.25 -8.26 -19.92
C TYR A 63 13.46 -8.00 -19.02
N THR A 64 14.65 -8.28 -19.53
CA THR A 64 15.90 -7.79 -18.93
C THR A 64 16.02 -6.28 -19.10
N ILE A 65 16.89 -5.64 -18.33
CA ILE A 65 17.13 -4.21 -18.46
C ILE A 65 17.71 -3.84 -19.84
N GLU A 66 18.52 -4.71 -20.41
CA GLU A 66 19.10 -4.59 -21.75
C GLU A 66 18.04 -4.63 -22.85
N GLN A 67 17.17 -5.63 -22.81
CA GLN A 67 16.07 -5.77 -23.75
C GLN A 67 15.15 -4.56 -23.69
N PHE A 68 14.78 -4.17 -22.48
CA PHE A 68 13.89 -3.03 -22.29
C PHE A 68 14.52 -1.71 -22.74
N SER A 69 15.81 -1.47 -22.47
CA SER A 69 16.51 -0.29 -22.92
C SER A 69 16.55 -0.15 -24.45
N ALA A 70 16.76 -1.27 -25.14
CA ALA A 70 16.68 -1.32 -26.60
C ALA A 70 15.27 -1.01 -27.13
N MET A 71 14.21 -1.53 -26.45
CA MET A 71 12.81 -1.30 -26.84
C MET A 71 12.38 0.16 -26.76
N ILE A 72 12.90 0.92 -25.79
CA ILE A 72 12.54 2.35 -25.59
C ILE A 72 13.60 3.32 -26.14
N GLY A 73 14.64 2.80 -26.83
CA GLY A 73 15.66 3.63 -27.45
C GLY A 73 16.53 4.42 -26.46
N LYS A 74 16.72 3.92 -25.24
CA LYS A 74 17.53 4.57 -24.18
C LYS A 74 18.71 3.67 -23.81
N SER A 75 19.74 4.25 -23.18
CA SER A 75 20.84 3.45 -22.66
C SER A 75 20.43 2.65 -21.43
N LYS A 76 21.08 1.49 -21.18
CA LYS A 76 20.91 0.72 -19.95
C LYS A 76 21.09 1.57 -18.68
N ALA A 77 22.09 2.44 -18.67
CA ALA A 77 22.37 3.35 -17.56
C ALA A 77 21.20 4.34 -17.33
N THR A 78 20.60 4.85 -18.41
CA THR A 78 19.42 5.74 -18.34
C THR A 78 18.22 5.01 -17.76
N VAL A 79 17.94 3.80 -18.25
CA VAL A 79 16.82 2.96 -17.72
C VAL A 79 17.03 2.64 -16.24
N SER A 80 18.24 2.28 -15.83
CA SER A 80 18.56 2.04 -14.42
C SER A 80 18.30 3.29 -13.57
N LYS A 81 18.66 4.48 -14.08
CA LYS A 81 18.39 5.76 -13.39
C LYS A 81 16.88 6.06 -13.30
N TYR A 82 16.11 5.75 -14.36
CA TYR A 82 14.65 5.85 -14.33
C TYR A 82 14.05 4.92 -13.28
N GLU A 83 14.44 3.64 -13.28
CA GLU A 83 13.92 2.65 -12.33
C GLU A 83 14.25 2.97 -10.88
N ASN A 84 15.37 3.65 -10.63
CA ASN A 84 15.77 4.07 -9.29
C ASN A 84 15.29 5.49 -8.92
N GLY A 85 14.54 6.17 -9.81
CA GLY A 85 14.00 7.49 -9.56
C GLY A 85 15.08 8.61 -9.44
N THR A 86 16.30 8.36 -9.92
CA THR A 86 17.41 9.32 -9.80
C THR A 86 17.41 10.40 -10.86
N ILE A 87 16.61 10.24 -11.91
CA ILE A 87 16.36 11.25 -12.94
C ILE A 87 14.87 11.29 -13.28
N VAL A 88 14.41 12.47 -13.64
CA VAL A 88 13.04 12.71 -14.08
C VAL A 88 12.82 12.06 -15.44
N ILE A 89 11.66 11.40 -15.61
CA ILE A 89 11.23 10.83 -16.89
C ILE A 89 10.34 11.87 -17.57
N ASP A 90 10.66 12.24 -18.79
CA ASP A 90 9.78 13.07 -19.59
C ASP A 90 8.50 12.33 -19.99
N ILE A 91 7.41 13.08 -20.23
CA ILE A 91 6.09 12.49 -20.45
C ILE A 91 6.04 11.67 -21.75
N GLU A 92 6.81 12.04 -22.76
CA GLU A 92 6.86 11.29 -24.03
C GLU A 92 7.54 9.95 -23.83
N THR A 93 8.64 9.92 -23.08
CA THR A 93 9.33 8.68 -22.70
C THR A 93 8.43 7.79 -21.83
N LEU A 94 7.70 8.36 -20.87
CA LEU A 94 6.80 7.61 -20.03
C LEU A 94 5.63 7.01 -20.82
N TYR A 95 5.09 7.76 -21.80
CA TYR A 95 4.07 7.28 -22.72
C TYR A 95 4.61 6.15 -23.61
N ALA A 96 5.81 6.28 -24.16
CA ALA A 96 6.45 5.21 -24.92
C ALA A 96 6.67 3.95 -24.08
N ILE A 97 7.04 4.08 -22.82
CA ILE A 97 7.16 2.98 -21.86
C ILE A 97 5.81 2.29 -21.67
N SER A 98 4.74 3.06 -21.45
CA SER A 98 3.39 2.51 -21.27
C SER A 98 2.95 1.67 -22.45
N GLN A 99 3.16 2.16 -23.67
CA GLN A 99 2.83 1.44 -24.91
C GLN A 99 3.68 0.15 -25.07
N LYS A 100 4.97 0.21 -24.77
CA LYS A 100 5.86 -0.96 -24.90
C LYS A 100 5.60 -2.05 -23.87
N LEU A 101 5.15 -1.67 -22.68
CA LEU A 101 4.77 -2.61 -21.63
C LEU A 101 3.31 -3.04 -21.70
N ASP A 102 2.51 -2.41 -22.58
CA ASP A 102 1.05 -2.62 -22.69
C ASP A 102 0.37 -2.41 -21.33
N ILE A 103 0.56 -1.21 -20.77
CA ILE A 103 0.06 -0.81 -19.45
C ILE A 103 -0.49 0.61 -19.54
N ASP A 104 -1.66 0.85 -18.96
CA ASP A 104 -2.24 2.19 -18.90
C ASP A 104 -1.29 3.17 -18.19
N LEU A 105 -1.12 4.35 -18.77
CA LEU A 105 -0.30 5.43 -18.21
C LEU A 105 -0.70 5.78 -16.76
N LYS A 106 -2.00 5.68 -16.44
CA LYS A 106 -2.52 5.92 -15.09
C LYS A 106 -1.86 5.02 -14.05
N CYS A 107 -1.52 3.79 -14.43
CA CYS A 107 -0.85 2.84 -13.53
C CYS A 107 0.55 3.31 -13.07
N PHE A 108 1.20 4.20 -13.80
CA PHE A 108 2.47 4.79 -13.39
C PHE A 108 2.28 6.05 -12.56
N LEU A 109 1.20 6.79 -12.76
CA LEU A 109 0.95 8.12 -12.21
C LEU A 109 0.11 8.11 -10.93
N ASP A 110 -0.47 6.97 -10.56
CA ASP A 110 -1.24 6.80 -9.33
C ASP A 110 -0.31 6.82 -8.10
N TYR A 111 0.10 8.04 -7.76
CA TYR A 111 0.96 8.35 -6.62
C TYR A 111 0.19 9.17 -5.62
N GLN A 112 0.06 8.65 -4.42
CA GLN A 112 -0.37 9.44 -3.29
C GLN A 112 0.87 9.86 -2.50
N PRO A 113 1.19 11.17 -2.43
CA PRO A 113 2.25 11.66 -1.57
C PRO A 113 2.02 11.10 -0.16
N ALA A 114 3.08 10.61 0.48
CA ALA A 114 3.00 10.32 1.89
C ALA A 114 2.75 11.65 2.61
N GLU A 115 1.50 11.95 2.90
CA GLU A 115 1.18 13.06 3.79
C GLU A 115 1.95 12.87 5.10
N PRO A 116 2.41 13.98 5.75
CA PRO A 116 3.00 13.86 7.08
C PRO A 116 2.01 13.07 7.92
N ARG A 117 2.43 11.90 8.40
CA ARG A 117 1.60 10.91 9.06
C ARG A 117 0.95 11.51 10.32
N THR A 118 -0.16 12.19 10.14
CA THR A 118 -1.22 12.13 11.13
C THR A 118 -1.72 10.71 11.04
N GLU A 119 -1.53 9.93 12.09
CA GLU A 119 -2.04 8.55 12.13
C GLU A 119 -3.50 8.59 11.67
N PRO A 120 -3.87 7.80 10.65
CA PRO A 120 -5.23 7.81 10.16
C PRO A 120 -6.14 7.42 11.31
N VAL A 121 -7.03 8.32 11.72
CA VAL A 121 -8.01 8.04 12.74
C VAL A 121 -9.05 7.13 12.12
N LEU A 122 -8.81 5.84 12.19
CA LEU A 122 -9.79 4.84 11.83
C LEU A 122 -10.97 4.90 12.82
N PRO A 123 -12.20 4.60 12.40
CA PRO A 123 -13.37 4.64 13.28
C PRO A 123 -13.14 3.85 14.56
N LYS A 124 -13.49 4.43 15.73
CA LYS A 124 -13.24 3.83 17.05
C LYS A 124 -13.83 2.42 17.23
N ASN A 125 -14.87 2.08 16.49
CA ASN A 125 -15.57 0.77 16.56
C ASN A 125 -14.98 -0.26 15.59
N PHE A 126 -13.88 0.06 14.94
CA PHE A 126 -13.29 -0.77 13.94
C PHE A 126 -12.33 -1.80 14.56
N TYR A 127 -12.48 -3.08 14.22
CA TYR A 127 -11.60 -4.13 14.72
C TYR A 127 -10.13 -3.84 14.35
N PHE A 128 -9.90 -3.42 13.10
CA PHE A 128 -8.60 -3.01 12.62
C PHE A 128 -8.40 -1.50 12.81
N ASN A 129 -8.20 -1.07 14.06
CA ASN A 129 -7.96 0.33 14.42
C ASN A 129 -6.49 0.76 14.27
N GLN A 130 -5.73 0.03 13.49
CA GLN A 130 -4.32 0.28 13.19
C GLN A 130 -4.11 0.36 11.67
N PRO A 131 -3.05 1.04 11.20
CA PRO A 131 -2.86 1.28 9.77
C PRO A 131 -2.48 0.03 8.97
N ARG A 132 -2.16 -1.07 9.64
CA ARG A 132 -1.72 -2.32 9.00
C ARG A 132 -2.37 -3.54 9.63
N ALA A 133 -2.60 -4.58 8.83
CA ALA A 133 -2.95 -5.92 9.27
C ALA A 133 -2.28 -6.96 8.37
N TYR A 134 -2.21 -8.19 8.86
CA TYR A 134 -1.49 -9.28 8.23
C TYR A 134 -2.48 -10.37 7.84
N MET A 135 -2.53 -10.71 6.57
CA MET A 135 -3.45 -11.69 6.05
C MET A 135 -2.72 -12.96 5.59
N TYR A 136 -3.31 -14.10 5.91
CA TYR A 136 -2.77 -15.42 5.62
C TYR A 136 -3.84 -16.31 5.00
N TYR A 137 -3.49 -17.03 3.95
CA TYR A 137 -4.30 -18.12 3.42
C TYR A 137 -3.40 -19.24 2.90
N PHE A 138 -3.95 -20.46 2.80
CA PHE A 138 -3.23 -21.59 2.25
C PHE A 138 -3.55 -21.73 0.76
N ASP A 139 -2.53 -21.65 -0.09
CA ASP A 139 -2.65 -21.97 -1.50
C ASP A 139 -2.31 -23.42 -1.76
N GLY A 140 -3.34 -24.24 -1.98
CA GLY A 140 -3.20 -25.66 -2.23
C GLY A 140 -2.48 -26.02 -3.52
N ARG A 141 -2.37 -25.10 -4.48
CA ARG A 141 -1.68 -25.28 -5.77
C ARG A 141 -0.16 -25.32 -5.57
N ILE A 142 0.35 -24.39 -4.79
CA ILE A 142 1.79 -24.30 -4.45
C ILE A 142 2.12 -24.93 -3.09
N ARG A 143 1.07 -25.37 -2.35
CA ARG A 143 1.16 -26.01 -1.04
C ARG A 143 1.90 -25.18 0.00
N ARG A 144 1.65 -23.87 0.01
CA ARG A 144 2.30 -22.89 0.91
C ARG A 144 1.28 -21.95 1.53
N ILE A 145 1.66 -21.38 2.66
CA ILE A 145 0.99 -20.24 3.25
C ILE A 145 1.36 -19.00 2.42
N VAL A 146 0.37 -18.28 1.95
CA VAL A 146 0.55 -16.99 1.30
C VAL A 146 0.40 -15.90 2.37
N ARG A 147 1.45 -15.14 2.57
CA ARG A 147 1.51 -14.01 3.49
C ARG A 147 1.18 -12.73 2.73
N SER A 148 0.35 -11.89 3.31
CA SER A 148 -0.09 -10.67 2.66
C SER A 148 -0.18 -9.53 3.68
N LEU A 149 0.07 -8.31 3.24
CA LEU A 149 -0.02 -7.10 4.07
C LEU A 149 -1.20 -6.25 3.61
N LEU A 150 -2.07 -5.90 4.55
CA LEU A 150 -3.14 -4.92 4.39
C LEU A 150 -2.67 -3.59 4.97
N CYS A 151 -2.80 -2.53 4.20
CA CYS A 151 -2.59 -1.15 4.66
C CYS A 151 -3.90 -0.38 4.53
N PHE A 152 -4.26 0.33 5.60
CA PHE A 152 -5.52 1.07 5.70
C PHE A 152 -5.27 2.57 5.77
N SER A 153 -6.07 3.34 5.02
CA SER A 153 -6.09 4.79 5.08
C SER A 153 -7.53 5.30 5.08
N PRO A 154 -7.83 6.44 5.75
CA PRO A 154 -9.16 7.03 5.70
C PRO A 154 -9.52 7.38 4.26
N SER A 155 -10.73 7.03 3.83
CA SER A 155 -11.21 7.42 2.52
C SER A 155 -11.64 8.89 2.50
N ALA A 156 -11.28 9.60 1.44
CA ALA A 156 -11.69 10.98 1.23
C ALA A 156 -13.22 11.14 1.08
N ALA A 157 -13.92 10.08 0.68
CA ALA A 157 -15.38 10.09 0.52
C ALA A 157 -16.18 9.97 1.82
N GLY A 158 -15.51 9.64 2.94
CA GLY A 158 -16.15 9.42 4.24
C GLY A 158 -16.94 8.09 4.30
N GLY A 159 -16.97 7.44 5.47
CA GLY A 159 -17.76 6.22 5.70
C GLY A 159 -17.14 4.91 5.19
N SER A 160 -16.06 4.94 4.43
CA SER A 160 -15.26 3.79 4.02
C SER A 160 -13.78 4.01 4.38
N VAL A 161 -13.00 2.95 4.27
CA VAL A 161 -11.55 2.96 4.49
C VAL A 161 -10.90 2.47 3.21
N ASP A 162 -9.95 3.22 2.69
CA ASP A 162 -9.18 2.80 1.54
C ASP A 162 -8.21 1.70 1.95
N VAL A 163 -8.12 0.66 1.14
CA VAL A 163 -7.30 -0.52 1.40
C VAL A 163 -6.31 -0.73 0.29
N MET A 164 -5.06 -0.96 0.68
CA MET A 164 -4.03 -1.49 -0.20
C MET A 164 -3.61 -2.86 0.32
N LEU A 165 -3.69 -3.88 -0.54
CA LEU A 165 -3.32 -5.26 -0.22
C LEU A 165 -2.13 -5.69 -1.06
N TYR A 166 -1.06 -6.08 -0.40
CA TYR A 166 0.14 -6.68 -0.98
C TYR A 166 0.07 -8.20 -0.76
N VAL A 167 -0.07 -8.97 -1.83
CA VAL A 167 -0.21 -10.43 -1.78
C VAL A 167 1.12 -11.11 -2.09
N GLY A 168 1.47 -12.13 -1.30
CA GLY A 168 2.71 -12.90 -1.48
C GLY A 168 3.94 -12.10 -1.07
N VAL A 169 3.91 -11.49 0.10
CA VAL A 169 5.00 -10.69 0.66
C VAL A 169 6.04 -11.59 1.33
N GLU A 170 7.30 -11.44 0.95
CA GLU A 170 8.42 -12.14 1.59
C GLU A 170 8.85 -11.47 2.90
N ASP A 171 8.83 -10.13 2.92
CA ASP A 171 9.17 -9.31 4.08
C ASP A 171 8.14 -8.21 4.28
N PHE A 172 7.47 -8.19 5.42
CA PHE A 172 6.48 -7.17 5.77
C PHE A 172 7.08 -5.76 5.96
N ALA A 173 8.39 -5.65 6.18
CA ALA A 173 9.07 -4.36 6.24
C ALA A 173 9.26 -3.76 4.84
N ASN A 174 9.32 -4.61 3.80
CA ASN A 174 9.49 -4.19 2.41
C ASN A 174 8.42 -4.83 1.51
N PRO A 175 7.14 -4.39 1.59
CA PRO A 175 6.02 -5.00 0.88
C PRO A 175 6.05 -4.81 -0.63
N ASP A 176 6.90 -3.93 -1.16
CA ASP A 176 7.03 -3.68 -2.61
C ASP A 176 7.48 -4.92 -3.39
N HIS A 177 8.12 -5.88 -2.71
CA HIS A 177 8.46 -7.19 -3.26
C HIS A 177 7.31 -8.19 -3.06
N CYS A 178 6.11 -7.84 -3.50
CA CYS A 178 4.93 -8.71 -3.48
C CYS A 178 4.66 -9.32 -4.87
N GLN A 179 3.86 -10.40 -4.90
CA GLN A 179 3.45 -11.04 -6.16
C GLN A 179 2.35 -10.24 -6.87
N HIS A 180 1.36 -9.76 -6.11
CA HIS A 180 0.22 -8.98 -6.62
C HIS A 180 -0.11 -7.84 -5.67
N MET A 181 -0.65 -6.76 -6.24
CA MET A 181 -1.11 -5.60 -5.49
C MET A 181 -2.55 -5.28 -5.88
N PHE A 182 -3.39 -5.12 -4.85
CA PHE A 182 -4.80 -4.76 -5.01
C PHE A 182 -5.08 -3.48 -4.25
N THR A 183 -6.02 -2.69 -4.76
CA THR A 183 -6.54 -1.50 -4.08
C THR A 183 -8.06 -1.51 -4.11
N GLY A 184 -8.66 -0.90 -3.12
CA GLY A 184 -10.10 -0.79 -3.03
C GLY A 184 -10.57 -0.26 -1.70
N GLU A 185 -11.77 -0.65 -1.32
CA GLU A 185 -12.45 -0.10 -0.16
C GLU A 185 -12.81 -1.19 0.84
N MET A 186 -12.82 -0.80 2.11
CA MET A 186 -13.33 -1.59 3.22
C MET A 186 -14.50 -0.89 3.88
N LYS A 187 -15.53 -1.66 4.19
CA LYS A 187 -16.65 -1.26 5.03
C LYS A 187 -16.76 -2.20 6.20
N ALA A 188 -16.64 -1.66 7.40
CA ALA A 188 -16.78 -2.40 8.64
C ALA A 188 -18.13 -2.12 9.27
N TYR A 189 -18.79 -3.20 9.64
CA TYR A 189 -20.03 -3.22 10.43
C TYR A 189 -19.74 -3.84 11.79
N ASP A 190 -20.71 -3.87 12.68
CA ASP A 190 -20.50 -4.39 14.04
C ASP A 190 -19.95 -5.83 14.07
N THR A 191 -20.51 -6.71 13.24
CA THR A 191 -20.17 -8.14 13.23
C THR A 191 -19.40 -8.60 12.01
N ILE A 192 -19.42 -7.84 10.92
CA ILE A 192 -18.89 -8.24 9.62
C ILE A 192 -18.09 -7.10 9.03
N THR A 193 -16.98 -7.42 8.39
CA THR A 193 -16.20 -6.50 7.57
C THR A 193 -16.09 -7.03 6.14
N HIS A 194 -16.29 -6.13 5.18
CA HIS A 194 -16.17 -6.40 3.75
C HIS A 194 -15.06 -5.58 3.13
N MET A 195 -14.28 -6.20 2.25
CA MET A 195 -13.31 -5.50 1.39
C MET A 195 -13.57 -5.88 -0.06
N VAL A 196 -13.62 -4.89 -0.93
CA VAL A 196 -13.73 -5.06 -2.39
C VAL A 196 -12.51 -4.47 -3.03
N LEU A 197 -11.69 -5.31 -3.64
CA LEU A 197 -10.35 -4.94 -4.09
C LEU A 197 -10.20 -5.26 -5.58
N ASN A 198 -9.52 -4.37 -6.30
CA ASN A 198 -9.21 -4.51 -7.72
C ASN A 198 -7.70 -4.68 -7.88
N ASN A 199 -7.26 -5.59 -8.74
CA ASN A 199 -5.85 -5.74 -9.07
C ASN A 199 -5.39 -4.49 -9.84
N GLN A 200 -4.23 -3.95 -9.46
CA GLN A 200 -3.69 -2.75 -10.11
C GLN A 200 -3.12 -2.99 -11.52
N ILE A 201 -2.92 -4.25 -11.90
CA ILE A 201 -2.33 -4.61 -13.19
C ILE A 201 -3.40 -5.15 -14.14
N ASN A 202 -4.40 -5.86 -13.60
CA ASN A 202 -5.41 -6.55 -14.39
C ASN A 202 -6.81 -6.27 -13.81
N ASP A 203 -7.56 -5.41 -14.45
CA ASP A 203 -8.91 -5.01 -14.02
C ASP A 203 -9.92 -6.17 -13.97
N ALA A 204 -9.64 -7.28 -14.64
CA ALA A 204 -10.45 -8.48 -14.57
C ALA A 204 -10.29 -9.23 -13.25
N GLU A 205 -9.17 -9.03 -12.55
CA GLU A 205 -8.89 -9.68 -11.27
C GLU A 205 -9.44 -8.84 -10.12
N LYS A 206 -10.60 -9.23 -9.64
CA LYS A 206 -11.21 -8.66 -8.44
C LYS A 206 -11.13 -9.65 -7.30
N MET A 207 -10.97 -9.11 -6.10
CA MET A 207 -10.92 -9.86 -4.87
C MET A 207 -11.96 -9.32 -3.91
N TYR A 208 -12.70 -10.21 -3.31
CA TYR A 208 -13.68 -9.91 -2.28
C TYR A 208 -13.32 -10.66 -1.00
N ILE A 209 -13.17 -9.92 0.09
CA ILE A 209 -12.89 -10.48 1.41
C ILE A 209 -14.09 -10.17 2.31
N CYS A 210 -14.66 -11.21 2.89
CA CYS A 210 -15.72 -11.10 3.89
C CYS A 210 -15.26 -11.81 5.16
N MET A 211 -15.28 -11.11 6.30
CA MET A 211 -14.83 -11.67 7.56
C MET A 211 -15.79 -11.35 8.70
N LEU A 212 -15.83 -12.24 9.67
CA LEU A 212 -16.48 -12.01 10.94
C LEU A 212 -15.56 -11.25 11.88
N ASN A 213 -16.06 -10.15 12.43
CA ASN A 213 -15.29 -9.37 13.40
C ASN A 213 -15.18 -10.15 14.70
N PRO A 214 -13.99 -10.37 15.26
CA PRO A 214 -13.83 -11.03 16.54
C PRO A 214 -14.41 -10.16 17.67
N MET A 215 -14.99 -10.81 18.66
CA MET A 215 -15.45 -10.11 19.87
C MET A 215 -14.30 -9.58 20.73
N GLN A 216 -13.13 -10.20 20.62
CA GLN A 216 -11.93 -9.81 21.36
C GLN A 216 -10.90 -9.18 20.42
N THR A 217 -10.32 -8.10 20.83
CA THR A 217 -9.40 -7.30 20.01
C THR A 217 -8.07 -8.00 19.66
N ARG A 218 -7.68 -9.03 20.41
CA ARG A 218 -6.44 -9.79 20.17
C ARG A 218 -6.66 -11.04 19.31
N THR A 219 -7.90 -11.50 19.16
CA THR A 219 -8.21 -12.69 18.37
C THR A 219 -8.14 -12.36 16.88
N PRO A 220 -7.43 -13.15 16.05
CA PRO A 220 -7.45 -12.96 14.62
C PRO A 220 -8.87 -13.11 14.04
N ALA A 221 -9.16 -12.33 13.00
CA ALA A 221 -10.39 -12.46 12.22
C ALA A 221 -10.26 -13.60 11.23
N ILE A 222 -11.32 -14.38 11.09
CA ILE A 222 -11.41 -15.42 10.06
C ILE A 222 -12.48 -15.03 9.05
N GLY A 223 -12.24 -15.35 7.78
CA GLY A 223 -13.15 -15.02 6.71
C GLY A 223 -12.93 -15.83 5.45
N LEU A 224 -13.66 -15.44 4.43
CA LEU A 224 -13.51 -15.94 3.08
C LEU A 224 -12.89 -14.85 2.19
N LEU A 225 -11.88 -15.25 1.44
CA LEU A 225 -11.36 -14.53 0.32
C LEU A 225 -11.88 -15.21 -0.94
N SER A 226 -12.57 -14.48 -1.80
CA SER A 226 -13.07 -14.96 -3.08
C SER A 226 -12.66 -14.04 -4.21
N GLY A 227 -12.47 -14.59 -5.40
CA GLY A 227 -12.03 -13.84 -6.56
C GLY A 227 -11.64 -14.75 -7.72
N ILE A 228 -10.86 -14.21 -8.63
CA ILE A 228 -10.26 -14.99 -9.72
C ILE A 228 -8.85 -15.41 -9.27
N GLY A 229 -8.61 -16.71 -9.27
CA GLY A 229 -7.28 -17.25 -9.00
C GLY A 229 -6.31 -16.84 -10.10
N SER A 230 -5.12 -16.39 -9.71
CA SER A 230 -4.06 -16.02 -10.65
C SER A 230 -3.57 -17.21 -11.48
N SER A 231 -2.87 -16.90 -12.58
CA SER A 231 -2.28 -17.89 -13.49
C SER A 231 -1.64 -19.07 -12.73
N PRO A 232 -1.76 -20.33 -13.23
CA PRO A 232 -2.32 -20.71 -14.54
C PRO A 232 -3.84 -20.98 -14.57
N PHE A 233 -4.53 -20.93 -13.45
CA PHE A 233 -5.90 -21.45 -13.39
C PHE A 233 -7.00 -20.48 -13.81
N PHE A 234 -6.81 -19.17 -13.72
CA PHE A 234 -7.85 -18.16 -14.03
C PHE A 234 -9.29 -18.60 -13.76
N ALA A 235 -9.50 -19.24 -12.63
CA ALA A 235 -10.80 -19.77 -12.24
C ALA A 235 -11.33 -19.02 -11.01
N PRO A 236 -12.66 -18.90 -10.84
CA PRO A 236 -13.24 -18.43 -9.59
C PRO A 236 -12.79 -19.32 -8.43
N ILE A 237 -12.29 -18.71 -7.38
CA ILE A 237 -11.85 -19.40 -6.17
C ILE A 237 -12.48 -18.79 -4.93
N ALA A 238 -12.59 -19.60 -3.88
CA ALA A 238 -12.87 -19.14 -2.53
C ALA A 238 -11.93 -19.88 -1.58
N VAL A 239 -11.24 -19.15 -0.73
CA VAL A 239 -10.30 -19.70 0.24
C VAL A 239 -10.57 -19.16 1.64
N LYS A 240 -10.35 -20.00 2.65
CA LYS A 240 -10.39 -19.61 4.05
C LYS A 240 -9.18 -18.72 4.33
N THR A 241 -9.41 -17.56 4.91
CA THR A 241 -8.36 -16.58 5.21
C THR A 241 -8.40 -16.16 6.66
N LEU A 242 -7.23 -15.85 7.22
CA LEU A 242 -7.06 -15.32 8.56
C LEU A 242 -6.40 -13.97 8.48
N ILE A 243 -6.90 -13.00 9.25
CA ILE A 243 -6.34 -11.66 9.33
C ILE A 243 -6.04 -11.35 10.80
N SER A 244 -4.80 -10.94 11.07
CA SER A 244 -4.33 -10.60 12.41
C SER A 244 -3.81 -9.17 12.48
N LYS A 245 -3.80 -8.59 13.67
CA LYS A 245 -3.22 -7.27 13.94
C LYS A 245 -1.70 -7.30 13.96
N GLU A 246 -1.14 -8.40 14.41
CA GLU A 246 0.30 -8.62 14.52
C GLU A 246 0.74 -9.69 13.52
N PRO A 247 1.98 -9.65 13.05
CA PRO A 247 2.52 -10.69 12.20
C PRO A 247 2.55 -12.03 12.95
N LEU A 248 2.10 -13.09 12.29
CA LEU A 248 2.12 -14.45 12.81
C LEU A 248 3.26 -15.24 12.18
N GLU A 249 3.94 -16.04 12.97
CA GLU A 249 4.92 -17.00 12.49
C GLU A 249 4.24 -18.16 11.77
N GLU A 250 4.87 -18.67 10.72
CA GLU A 250 4.44 -19.87 10.03
C GLU A 250 4.58 -21.08 10.95
N SER A 251 3.45 -21.64 11.35
CA SER A 251 3.38 -22.77 12.27
C SER A 251 2.31 -23.74 11.82
N ASP A 252 2.38 -24.98 12.32
CA ASP A 252 1.32 -25.97 12.11
C ASP A 252 -0.04 -25.47 12.62
N ARG A 253 -0.03 -24.67 13.67
CA ARG A 253 -1.23 -24.04 14.21
C ARG A 253 -1.88 -23.08 13.20
N LEU A 254 -1.09 -22.18 12.60
CA LEU A 254 -1.56 -21.28 11.55
C LEU A 254 -2.04 -22.06 10.33
N LEU A 255 -1.25 -23.03 9.88
CA LEU A 255 -1.59 -23.88 8.75
C LEU A 255 -2.91 -24.61 8.95
N ASN A 256 -3.11 -25.23 10.10
CA ASN A 256 -4.35 -25.98 10.43
C ASN A 256 -5.57 -25.04 10.54
N THR A 257 -5.35 -23.77 10.91
CA THR A 257 -6.44 -22.80 11.00
C THR A 257 -6.93 -22.32 9.62
N ILE A 258 -6.02 -22.12 8.68
CA ILE A 258 -6.36 -21.59 7.34
C ILE A 258 -6.59 -22.68 6.28
N LYS A 259 -6.18 -23.89 6.56
CA LYS A 259 -6.45 -25.04 5.70
C LYS A 259 -7.87 -25.57 5.94
N LEU A 260 -8.50 -26.09 4.91
CA LEU A 260 -9.79 -26.77 5.05
C LEU A 260 -9.60 -28.07 5.84
N ASP A 261 -10.37 -28.22 6.91
CA ASP A 261 -10.38 -29.40 7.76
C ASP A 261 -11.61 -30.31 7.48
N LYS A 262 -11.77 -31.36 8.27
CA LYS A 262 -12.89 -32.31 8.10
C LYS A 262 -14.24 -31.65 8.37
N ASP A 263 -14.31 -30.72 9.29
CA ASP A 263 -15.54 -30.02 9.64
C ASP A 263 -15.96 -29.06 8.56
N ASP A 264 -14.99 -28.35 7.96
CA ASP A 264 -15.22 -27.50 6.78
C ASP A 264 -15.78 -28.32 5.61
N TYR A 265 -15.24 -29.51 5.35
CA TYR A 265 -15.78 -30.42 4.31
C TYR A 265 -17.16 -30.96 4.66
N HIS A 266 -17.45 -31.26 5.93
CA HIS A 266 -18.77 -31.67 6.37
C HIS A 266 -19.80 -30.56 6.13
N LEU A 267 -19.47 -29.32 6.51
CA LEU A 267 -20.34 -28.17 6.31
C LEU A 267 -20.55 -27.86 4.82
N LEU A 268 -19.47 -27.90 4.03
CA LEU A 268 -19.55 -27.73 2.57
C LEU A 268 -20.53 -28.75 1.94
N LYS A 269 -20.45 -30.00 2.34
CA LYS A 269 -21.32 -31.06 1.83
C LYS A 269 -22.78 -30.92 2.32
N TYR A 270 -22.95 -30.52 3.56
CA TYR A 270 -24.28 -30.40 4.18
C TYR A 270 -25.07 -29.22 3.65
N TYR A 271 -24.43 -28.04 3.58
CA TYR A 271 -25.06 -26.80 3.13
C TYR A 271 -24.93 -26.55 1.63
N ASN A 272 -24.11 -27.32 0.92
CA ASN A 272 -23.69 -27.03 -0.46
C ASN A 272 -23.13 -25.62 -0.65
N MET A 273 -22.45 -25.12 0.37
CA MET A 273 -21.79 -23.81 0.38
C MET A 273 -20.60 -23.82 1.30
N MET A 274 -19.57 -23.03 0.98
CA MET A 274 -18.42 -22.86 1.85
C MET A 274 -18.79 -21.94 3.01
N VAL A 275 -18.75 -22.47 4.20
CA VAL A 275 -19.03 -21.77 5.45
C VAL A 275 -17.75 -21.72 6.28
N VAL A 276 -17.39 -20.55 6.76
CA VAL A 276 -16.28 -20.37 7.70
C VAL A 276 -16.85 -20.20 9.09
N ASN A 277 -16.63 -21.22 9.93
CA ASN A 277 -16.96 -21.13 11.34
C ASN A 277 -15.94 -20.25 12.08
N ARG A 278 -16.41 -19.62 13.17
CA ARG A 278 -15.52 -18.86 14.05
C ARG A 278 -14.39 -19.77 14.52
N PRO A 279 -13.15 -19.27 14.56
CA PRO A 279 -12.12 -20.00 15.25
C PRO A 279 -12.57 -20.15 16.68
N ALA A 280 -12.85 -21.36 17.09
CA ALA A 280 -12.90 -21.63 18.50
C ALA A 280 -11.61 -21.10 19.11
N ALA A 281 -11.67 -20.50 20.25
CA ALA A 281 -10.64 -20.10 21.22
C ALA A 281 -9.14 -20.49 21.03
N LEU A 282 -8.74 -20.91 19.85
CA LEU A 282 -7.39 -21.43 19.53
C LEU A 282 -6.27 -20.41 19.68
N PHE A 283 -6.60 -19.13 19.79
CA PHE A 283 -5.61 -18.03 19.95
C PHE A 283 -5.75 -17.30 21.29
N LEU A 284 -6.44 -17.89 22.28
CA LEU A 284 -6.68 -17.28 23.59
C LEU A 284 -5.72 -17.77 24.68
N GLU A 285 -4.67 -18.54 24.33
CA GLU A 285 -3.61 -18.92 25.26
C GLU A 285 -2.33 -18.16 24.99
#